data_bf45f04410018df8326d48fbfa991b79
#
_entry.id   bf45f04410018df8326d48fbfa991b79
#
_cell.length_a   1.000
_cell.length_b   1.000
_cell.length_c   1.000
_cell.angle_alpha   90.00
_cell.angle_beta   90.00
_cell.angle_gamma   90.00
#
_symmetry.space_group_name_H-M   'P 1'
#
loop_
_entity.id
_entity.type
_entity.pdbx_description
1 polymer ?
#
loop_
_entity_poly.entity_id
_entity_poly.type
_entity_poly.pdbx_seq_one_letter_code
_entity_poly.pdbx_strand_id
1 'polypeptide(L)'
;MLAAEREYSDYGIKLNIKEIKGYNACDIIQAVSDLPEDTKNVILTPVEDDALCKKIDEMTDSGINVITLSSDISDSKRLTYVGCDYLKSGETAGRLVGLLSGGKANLCIVTGSLAHKGHKQRVEGVSNVIKEYKNIQIADVIENNDDNEKAYTAMKIVLGKNKNIDFVCITAGGVTGTLKAIKESERNIKVCSFDDTETTRKAMLNGDILATVYQQPFEQGYNAVKSVFETVVAKTAVPEYQYSQLYIKVDKSL
;
A
#
# COMPACT_ATOMS: atom_id res chain seq x y z
N MET A 1 -13.64 -6.23 -5.83
CA MET A 1 -14.59 -7.11 -5.14
C MET A 1 -15.94 -7.19 -5.85
N LEU A 2 -16.71 -6.10 -6.04
CA LEU A 2 -18.04 -6.12 -6.66
C LEU A 2 -18.09 -6.73 -8.08
N ALA A 3 -17.02 -6.62 -8.87
CA ALA A 3 -16.94 -7.27 -10.18
C ALA A 3 -16.89 -8.80 -10.05
N ALA A 4 -16.11 -9.31 -9.11
CA ALA A 4 -16.05 -10.75 -8.84
C ALA A 4 -17.35 -11.28 -8.22
N GLU A 5 -18.03 -10.51 -7.35
CA GLU A 5 -19.36 -10.86 -6.84
C GLU A 5 -20.35 -11.09 -7.99
N ARG A 6 -20.37 -10.16 -8.98
CA ARG A 6 -21.27 -10.30 -10.16
C ARG A 6 -20.94 -11.54 -10.98
N GLU A 7 -19.65 -11.82 -11.18
CA GLU A 7 -19.19 -12.97 -11.96
C GLU A 7 -19.52 -14.31 -11.28
N TYR A 8 -19.42 -14.36 -9.94
CA TYR A 8 -19.67 -15.58 -9.17
C TYR A 8 -21.07 -15.61 -8.52
N SER A 9 -21.98 -14.72 -8.89
CA SER A 9 -23.33 -14.64 -8.31
C SER A 9 -24.15 -15.92 -8.50
N ASP A 10 -24.03 -16.57 -9.65
CA ASP A 10 -24.74 -17.83 -9.97
C ASP A 10 -24.28 -19.01 -9.08
N TYR A 11 -23.13 -18.88 -8.42
CA TYR A 11 -22.60 -19.84 -7.45
C TYR A 11 -22.94 -19.46 -5.99
N GLY A 12 -23.79 -18.45 -5.80
CA GLY A 12 -24.25 -18.01 -4.49
C GLY A 12 -23.24 -17.09 -3.75
N ILE A 13 -22.19 -16.60 -4.41
CA ILE A 13 -21.28 -15.62 -3.83
C ILE A 13 -21.99 -14.27 -3.71
N LYS A 14 -22.11 -13.79 -2.46
CA LYS A 14 -22.67 -12.48 -2.14
C LYS A 14 -21.82 -11.80 -1.09
N LEU A 15 -21.50 -10.54 -1.31
CA LEU A 15 -20.68 -9.73 -0.41
C LEU A 15 -21.54 -8.91 0.55
N ASN A 16 -21.14 -8.91 1.81
CA ASN A 16 -21.60 -7.94 2.80
C ASN A 16 -20.37 -7.10 3.20
N ILE A 17 -20.31 -5.85 2.74
CA ILE A 17 -19.16 -4.97 2.95
C ILE A 17 -19.43 -4.07 4.15
N LYS A 18 -18.54 -4.15 5.17
CA LYS A 18 -18.55 -3.28 6.34
C LYS A 18 -17.29 -2.41 6.30
N GLU A 19 -17.48 -1.11 6.23
CA GLU A 19 -16.37 -0.15 6.31
C GLU A 19 -16.03 0.16 7.76
N ILE A 20 -14.74 0.05 8.11
CA ILE A 20 -14.20 0.39 9.42
C ILE A 20 -13.27 1.58 9.23
N LYS A 21 -13.50 2.67 9.96
CA LYS A 21 -12.68 3.86 9.88
C LYS A 21 -11.45 3.76 10.77
N GLY A 22 -10.30 4.12 10.23
CA GLY A 22 -9.03 4.15 10.97
C GLY A 22 -8.33 2.79 11.04
N TYR A 23 -7.32 2.70 11.91
CA TYR A 23 -6.40 1.56 12.03
C TYR A 23 -6.42 0.98 13.46
N ASN A 24 -7.60 0.93 14.11
CA ASN A 24 -7.74 0.41 15.46
C ASN A 24 -8.09 -1.09 15.41
N ALA A 25 -7.22 -1.93 15.96
CA ALA A 25 -7.44 -3.38 16.01
C ALA A 25 -8.73 -3.75 16.77
N CYS A 26 -9.07 -3.03 17.84
CA CYS A 26 -10.29 -3.29 18.62
C CYS A 26 -11.56 -3.14 17.77
N ASP A 27 -11.61 -2.15 16.88
CA ASP A 27 -12.76 -1.93 16.01
C ASP A 27 -12.92 -3.06 14.99
N ILE A 28 -11.79 -3.59 14.48
CA ILE A 28 -11.77 -4.74 13.58
C ILE A 28 -12.22 -6.00 14.33
N ILE A 29 -11.68 -6.25 15.53
CA ILE A 29 -12.05 -7.39 16.38
C ILE A 29 -13.53 -7.36 16.71
N GLN A 30 -14.07 -6.20 17.09
CA GLN A 30 -15.50 -6.05 17.34
C GLN A 30 -16.32 -6.35 16.09
N ALA A 31 -15.90 -5.82 14.94
CA ALA A 31 -16.60 -6.01 13.67
C ALA A 31 -16.68 -7.49 13.26
N VAL A 32 -15.59 -8.27 13.44
CA VAL A 32 -15.58 -9.70 13.12
C VAL A 32 -16.27 -10.55 14.21
N SER A 33 -16.36 -10.05 15.44
CA SER A 33 -17.10 -10.72 16.53
C SER A 33 -18.60 -10.57 16.38
N ASP A 34 -19.07 -9.50 15.74
CA ASP A 34 -20.49 -9.22 15.47
C ASP A 34 -21.01 -9.90 14.19
N LEU A 35 -20.19 -10.74 13.55
CA LEU A 35 -20.61 -11.46 12.33
C LEU A 35 -21.72 -12.49 12.66
N PRO A 36 -22.65 -12.76 11.73
CA PRO A 36 -23.63 -13.83 11.87
C PRO A 36 -22.96 -15.20 12.15
N GLU A 37 -23.59 -16.03 12.97
CA GLU A 37 -23.05 -17.35 13.35
C GLU A 37 -22.84 -18.32 12.16
N ASP A 38 -23.58 -18.13 11.08
CA ASP A 38 -23.47 -18.88 9.83
C ASP A 38 -22.39 -18.38 8.88
N THR A 39 -21.63 -17.35 9.26
CA THR A 39 -20.52 -16.82 8.47
C THR A 39 -19.43 -17.88 8.26
N LYS A 40 -19.05 -18.12 7.00
CA LYS A 40 -18.03 -19.12 6.65
C LYS A 40 -16.79 -18.51 6.00
N ASN A 41 -16.88 -17.31 5.48
CA ASN A 41 -15.78 -16.66 4.77
C ASN A 41 -15.69 -15.19 5.16
N VAL A 42 -14.49 -14.72 5.45
CA VAL A 42 -14.22 -13.33 5.81
C VAL A 42 -13.02 -12.84 5.01
N ILE A 43 -13.19 -11.70 4.34
CA ILE A 43 -12.10 -10.95 3.72
C ILE A 43 -11.91 -9.71 4.57
N LEU A 44 -10.72 -9.48 5.12
CA LEU A 44 -10.45 -8.33 5.97
C LEU A 44 -9.12 -7.67 5.62
N THR A 45 -9.05 -6.35 5.83
CA THR A 45 -7.80 -5.58 5.79
C THR A 45 -7.33 -5.39 7.23
N PRO A 46 -6.38 -6.21 7.71
CA PRO A 46 -5.94 -6.17 9.10
C PRO A 46 -4.96 -5.03 9.37
N VAL A 47 -4.77 -4.75 10.66
CA VAL A 47 -3.61 -4.04 11.20
C VAL A 47 -2.74 -5.03 11.95
N GLU A 48 -1.44 -4.77 12.09
CA GLU A 48 -0.53 -5.63 12.83
C GLU A 48 -0.78 -5.48 14.33
N ASP A 49 -1.40 -6.50 14.92
CA ASP A 49 -1.82 -6.51 16.33
C ASP A 49 -1.98 -7.96 16.81
N ASP A 50 -1.40 -8.29 17.97
CA ASP A 50 -1.41 -9.65 18.52
C ASP A 50 -2.82 -10.15 18.87
N ALA A 51 -3.70 -9.28 19.35
CA ALA A 51 -5.07 -9.66 19.68
C ALA A 51 -5.88 -9.94 18.42
N LEU A 52 -5.67 -9.16 17.35
CA LEU A 52 -6.30 -9.42 16.06
C LEU A 52 -5.74 -10.70 15.42
N CYS A 53 -4.44 -10.97 15.55
CA CYS A 53 -3.83 -12.22 15.10
C CYS A 53 -4.52 -13.42 15.77
N LYS A 54 -4.64 -13.43 17.10
CA LYS A 54 -5.34 -14.45 17.87
C LYS A 54 -6.81 -14.59 17.45
N LYS A 55 -7.49 -13.48 17.19
CA LYS A 55 -8.88 -13.50 16.72
C LYS A 55 -9.03 -14.17 15.37
N ILE A 56 -8.09 -13.91 14.43
CA ILE A 56 -8.04 -14.58 13.13
C ILE A 56 -7.84 -16.11 13.33
N ASP A 57 -6.94 -16.49 14.22
CA ASP A 57 -6.68 -17.89 14.54
C ASP A 57 -7.93 -18.62 15.10
N GLU A 58 -8.62 -17.98 16.06
CA GLU A 58 -9.89 -18.50 16.61
C GLU A 58 -10.95 -18.69 15.52
N MET A 59 -11.09 -17.73 14.61
CA MET A 59 -12.02 -17.82 13.49
C MET A 59 -11.67 -18.99 12.57
N THR A 60 -10.39 -19.15 12.23
CA THR A 60 -9.91 -20.23 11.37
C THR A 60 -10.10 -21.59 12.04
N ASP A 61 -9.79 -21.72 13.33
CA ASP A 61 -9.99 -22.95 14.11
C ASP A 61 -11.49 -23.32 14.24
N SER A 62 -12.39 -22.31 14.13
CA SER A 62 -13.85 -22.52 14.07
C SER A 62 -14.37 -22.85 12.66
N GLY A 63 -13.49 -22.99 11.68
CA GLY A 63 -13.83 -23.35 10.31
C GLY A 63 -14.25 -22.18 9.41
N ILE A 64 -13.88 -20.95 9.78
CA ILE A 64 -14.08 -19.76 8.95
C ILE A 64 -12.84 -19.57 8.07
N ASN A 65 -13.01 -19.45 6.75
CA ASN A 65 -11.94 -19.08 5.85
C ASN A 65 -11.64 -17.57 5.99
N VAL A 66 -10.47 -17.24 6.50
CA VAL A 66 -10.04 -15.84 6.63
C VAL A 66 -9.04 -15.51 5.54
N ILE A 67 -9.34 -14.49 4.73
CA ILE A 67 -8.48 -13.95 3.68
C ILE A 67 -8.06 -12.55 4.09
N THR A 68 -6.77 -12.28 4.13
CA THR A 68 -6.27 -10.92 4.34
C THR A 68 -6.08 -10.21 3.00
N LEU A 69 -6.52 -8.96 2.92
CA LEU A 69 -6.51 -8.15 1.71
C LEU A 69 -5.75 -6.85 1.92
N SER A 70 -4.86 -6.51 1.01
CA SER A 70 -4.04 -5.29 1.01
C SER A 70 -3.02 -5.20 2.16
N SER A 71 -3.41 -5.40 3.41
CA SER A 71 -2.50 -5.60 4.56
C SER A 71 -2.52 -7.05 5.02
N ASP A 72 -1.46 -7.48 5.71
CA ASP A 72 -1.32 -8.86 6.18
C ASP A 72 -0.89 -8.96 7.65
N ILE A 73 -1.34 -10.03 8.30
CA ILE A 73 -0.80 -10.56 9.55
C ILE A 73 -0.25 -11.96 9.26
N SER A 74 1.02 -12.03 8.89
CA SER A 74 1.66 -13.23 8.36
C SER A 74 1.74 -14.40 9.36
N ASP A 75 1.75 -14.10 10.66
CA ASP A 75 1.87 -15.11 11.72
C ASP A 75 0.52 -15.73 12.11
N SER A 76 -0.59 -15.31 11.47
CA SER A 76 -1.93 -15.86 11.70
C SER A 76 -2.21 -17.08 10.82
N LYS A 77 -3.21 -17.87 11.25
CA LYS A 77 -3.74 -19.05 10.52
C LYS A 77 -4.64 -18.68 9.33
N ARG A 78 -4.55 -17.43 8.80
CA ARG A 78 -5.33 -17.03 7.64
C ARG A 78 -5.14 -18.00 6.46
N LEU A 79 -6.18 -18.15 5.64
CA LEU A 79 -6.14 -19.01 4.46
C LEU A 79 -5.13 -18.52 3.41
N THR A 80 -5.20 -17.22 3.07
CA THR A 80 -4.34 -16.59 2.07
C THR A 80 -4.25 -15.08 2.29
N TYR A 81 -3.13 -14.49 1.88
CA TYR A 81 -2.98 -13.06 1.71
C TYR A 81 -3.13 -12.69 0.25
N VAL A 82 -3.94 -11.69 -0.06
CA VAL A 82 -4.07 -11.10 -1.40
C VAL A 82 -3.69 -9.62 -1.33
N GLY A 83 -2.59 -9.26 -1.96
CA GLY A 83 -2.10 -7.89 -1.84
C GLY A 83 -0.79 -7.64 -2.60
N CYS A 84 -0.08 -6.62 -2.19
CA CYS A 84 1.21 -6.24 -2.76
C CYS A 84 2.36 -6.82 -1.91
N ASP A 85 3.45 -7.21 -2.55
CA ASP A 85 4.74 -7.35 -1.89
C ASP A 85 5.31 -5.96 -1.64
N TYR A 86 5.13 -5.47 -0.41
CA TYR A 86 5.52 -4.10 -0.03
C TYR A 86 7.02 -3.86 -0.09
N LEU A 87 7.84 -4.84 0.29
CA LEU A 87 9.29 -4.74 0.21
C LEU A 87 9.72 -4.59 -1.25
N LYS A 88 9.26 -5.49 -2.12
CA LYS A 88 9.54 -5.47 -3.55
C LYS A 88 9.02 -4.21 -4.23
N SER A 89 7.87 -3.68 -3.79
CA SER A 89 7.35 -2.41 -4.30
C SER A 89 8.26 -1.23 -3.94
N GLY A 90 8.81 -1.24 -2.72
CA GLY A 90 9.83 -0.28 -2.30
C GLY A 90 11.12 -0.41 -3.10
N GLU A 91 11.60 -1.63 -3.35
CA GLU A 91 12.77 -1.90 -4.21
C GLU A 91 12.55 -1.36 -5.63
N THR A 92 11.35 -1.55 -6.17
CA THR A 92 10.96 -1.01 -7.48
C THR A 92 11.04 0.52 -7.48
N ALA A 93 10.52 1.19 -6.45
CA ALA A 93 10.62 2.65 -6.31
C ALA A 93 12.07 3.12 -6.16
N GLY A 94 12.90 2.42 -5.37
CA GLY A 94 14.33 2.69 -5.26
C GLY A 94 15.05 2.60 -6.61
N ARG A 95 14.71 1.60 -7.43
CA ARG A 95 15.24 1.49 -8.79
C ARG A 95 14.77 2.63 -9.68
N LEU A 96 13.52 3.07 -9.56
CA LEU A 96 13.03 4.27 -10.28
C LEU A 96 13.78 5.52 -9.88
N VAL A 97 14.03 5.74 -8.59
CA VAL A 97 14.87 6.86 -8.11
C VAL A 97 16.24 6.82 -8.79
N GLY A 98 16.90 5.66 -8.80
CA GLY A 98 18.20 5.48 -9.45
C GLY A 98 18.19 5.85 -10.94
N LEU A 99 17.19 5.36 -11.68
CA LEU A 99 17.04 5.62 -13.12
C LEU A 99 16.71 7.09 -13.42
N LEU A 100 15.71 7.66 -12.73
CA LEU A 100 15.24 9.02 -12.97
C LEU A 100 16.23 10.09 -12.50
N SER A 101 17.07 9.78 -11.50
CA SER A 101 18.13 10.69 -11.04
C SER A 101 19.42 10.60 -11.86
N GLY A 102 19.54 9.57 -12.71
CA GLY A 102 20.81 9.27 -13.38
C GLY A 102 21.89 8.76 -12.42
N GLY A 103 21.47 8.13 -11.30
CA GLY A 103 22.37 7.54 -10.30
C GLY A 103 22.96 8.56 -9.32
N LYS A 104 22.46 9.79 -9.27
CA LYS A 104 22.92 10.86 -8.34
C LYS A 104 21.73 11.64 -7.80
N ALA A 105 21.53 11.62 -6.49
CA ALA A 105 20.48 12.38 -5.82
C ALA A 105 20.73 12.56 -4.32
N ASN A 106 20.16 13.62 -3.75
CA ASN A 106 19.88 13.75 -2.33
C ASN A 106 18.38 13.51 -2.12
N LEU A 107 18.06 12.28 -1.75
CA LEU A 107 16.70 11.75 -1.69
C LEU A 107 16.04 12.07 -0.37
N CYS A 108 14.82 12.61 -0.40
CA CYS A 108 13.90 12.59 0.72
C CYS A 108 12.80 11.55 0.47
N ILE A 109 12.55 10.68 1.43
CA ILE A 109 11.45 9.71 1.38
C ILE A 109 10.31 10.28 2.22
N VAL A 110 9.10 10.29 1.64
CA VAL A 110 7.86 10.70 2.32
C VAL A 110 7.00 9.47 2.48
N THR A 111 6.63 9.15 3.71
CA THR A 111 5.83 7.96 4.03
C THR A 111 4.66 8.28 4.97
N GLY A 112 3.68 7.37 5.09
CA GLY A 112 2.57 7.54 6.02
C GLY A 112 3.02 7.38 7.46
N SER A 113 3.31 6.16 7.89
CA SER A 113 3.83 5.86 9.23
C SER A 113 4.73 4.64 9.21
N LEU A 114 5.88 4.72 9.87
CA LEU A 114 6.81 3.60 10.03
C LEU A 114 6.31 2.55 11.06
N ALA A 115 5.30 2.88 11.84
CA ALA A 115 4.59 1.90 12.66
C ALA A 115 3.70 0.97 11.80
N HIS A 116 3.33 1.38 10.59
CA HIS A 116 2.57 0.55 9.65
C HIS A 116 3.53 -0.33 8.83
N LYS A 117 3.39 -1.65 8.93
CA LYS A 117 4.29 -2.64 8.31
C LYS A 117 4.54 -2.39 6.81
N GLY A 118 3.49 -2.18 6.04
CA GLY A 118 3.61 -1.95 4.60
C GLY A 118 4.39 -0.67 4.26
N HIS A 119 4.17 0.42 4.99
CA HIS A 119 4.92 1.67 4.80
C HIS A 119 6.39 1.50 5.17
N LYS A 120 6.67 0.83 6.30
CA LYS A 120 8.03 0.50 6.73
C LYS A 120 8.76 -0.35 5.68
N GLN A 121 8.11 -1.40 5.17
CA GLN A 121 8.69 -2.27 4.14
C GLN A 121 8.98 -1.52 2.83
N ARG A 122 8.13 -0.57 2.41
CA ARG A 122 8.41 0.27 1.24
C ARG A 122 9.65 1.14 1.46
N VAL A 123 9.76 1.79 2.61
CA VAL A 123 10.95 2.60 2.95
C VAL A 123 12.21 1.73 3.02
N GLU A 124 12.10 0.54 3.59
CA GLU A 124 13.19 -0.45 3.63
C GLU A 124 13.61 -0.88 2.23
N GLY A 125 12.66 -1.24 1.36
CA GLY A 125 12.91 -1.62 -0.02
C GLY A 125 13.59 -0.51 -0.81
N VAL A 126 13.11 0.73 -0.73
CA VAL A 126 13.79 1.90 -1.30
C VAL A 126 15.23 1.97 -0.80
N SER A 127 15.41 1.91 0.54
CA SER A 127 16.72 2.04 1.17
C SER A 127 17.70 0.94 0.75
N ASN A 128 17.23 -0.30 0.59
CA ASN A 128 18.06 -1.42 0.14
C ASN A 128 18.63 -1.18 -1.24
N VAL A 129 17.81 -0.73 -2.18
CA VAL A 129 18.26 -0.44 -3.55
C VAL A 129 19.15 0.80 -3.61
N ILE A 130 18.85 1.85 -2.83
CA ILE A 130 19.67 3.07 -2.82
C ILE A 130 21.11 2.80 -2.36
N LYS A 131 21.34 1.83 -1.46
CA LYS A 131 22.70 1.41 -1.04
C LYS A 131 23.58 0.92 -2.18
N GLU A 132 22.98 0.49 -3.31
CA GLU A 132 23.73 0.06 -4.52
C GLU A 132 24.34 1.24 -5.30
N TYR A 133 23.83 2.48 -5.07
CA TYR A 133 24.26 3.70 -5.76
C TYR A 133 25.26 4.50 -4.94
N LYS A 134 26.46 4.74 -5.49
CA LYS A 134 27.51 5.50 -4.78
C LYS A 134 27.18 6.97 -4.55
N ASN A 135 26.36 7.56 -5.43
CA ASN A 135 26.10 9.00 -5.44
C ASN A 135 24.60 9.33 -5.13
N ILE A 136 23.86 8.38 -4.57
CA ILE A 136 22.52 8.65 -4.05
C ILE A 136 22.59 8.54 -2.53
N GLN A 137 22.11 9.55 -1.83
CA GLN A 137 22.03 9.58 -0.38
C GLN A 137 20.61 9.83 0.07
N ILE A 138 20.14 9.07 1.06
CA ILE A 138 18.87 9.36 1.74
C ILE A 138 19.17 10.50 2.72
N ALA A 139 18.70 11.68 2.37
CA ALA A 139 18.90 12.91 3.15
C ALA A 139 17.92 13.01 4.31
N ASP A 140 16.70 12.50 4.14
CA ASP A 140 15.67 12.48 5.19
C ASP A 140 14.58 11.44 4.89
N VAL A 141 13.87 11.01 5.95
CA VAL A 141 12.65 10.20 5.87
C VAL A 141 11.60 10.87 6.74
N ILE A 142 10.50 11.32 6.16
CA ILE A 142 9.44 12.02 6.88
C ILE A 142 8.15 11.23 6.91
N GLU A 143 7.49 11.23 8.08
CA GLU A 143 6.19 10.61 8.29
C GLU A 143 5.09 11.68 8.27
N ASN A 144 3.95 11.37 7.64
CA ASN A 144 2.84 12.31 7.51
C ASN A 144 1.48 11.72 7.95
N ASN A 145 1.43 10.44 8.37
CA ASN A 145 0.21 9.72 8.72
C ASN A 145 -0.87 9.77 7.61
N ASP A 146 -0.46 9.76 6.35
CA ASP A 146 -1.31 9.89 5.15
C ASP A 146 -2.12 11.21 5.09
N ASP A 147 -1.69 12.21 5.84
CA ASP A 147 -2.33 13.51 5.96
C ASP A 147 -1.60 14.59 5.13
N ASN A 148 -2.34 15.32 4.28
CA ASN A 148 -1.77 16.30 3.38
C ASN A 148 -1.20 17.54 4.09
N GLU A 149 -1.81 18.00 5.20
CA GLU A 149 -1.33 19.17 5.93
C GLU A 149 -0.06 18.84 6.72
N LYS A 150 0.01 17.64 7.29
CA LYS A 150 1.23 17.14 7.92
C LYS A 150 2.35 16.95 6.90
N ALA A 151 2.04 16.37 5.72
CA ALA A 151 2.99 16.24 4.62
C ALA A 151 3.55 17.59 4.17
N TYR A 152 2.67 18.58 3.99
CA TYR A 152 3.07 19.94 3.64
C TYR A 152 4.01 20.57 4.67
N THR A 153 3.61 20.51 5.94
CA THR A 153 4.38 21.11 7.04
C THR A 153 5.76 20.43 7.19
N ALA A 154 5.80 19.10 7.20
CA ALA A 154 7.03 18.33 7.33
C ALA A 154 7.97 18.59 6.14
N MET A 155 7.45 18.59 4.90
CA MET A 155 8.25 18.83 3.71
C MET A 155 8.81 20.27 3.70
N LYS A 156 8.05 21.29 4.10
CA LYS A 156 8.58 22.66 4.23
C LYS A 156 9.72 22.76 5.22
N ILE A 157 9.61 22.10 6.37
CA ILE A 157 10.68 22.07 7.39
C ILE A 157 11.94 21.42 6.81
N VAL A 158 11.81 20.27 6.17
CA VAL A 158 12.94 19.54 5.59
C VAL A 158 13.59 20.32 4.47
N LEU A 159 12.84 20.91 3.54
CA LEU A 159 13.37 21.74 2.45
C LEU A 159 14.03 23.03 2.98
N GLY A 160 13.56 23.55 4.11
CA GLY A 160 14.17 24.68 4.79
C GLY A 160 15.55 24.37 5.38
N LYS A 161 15.68 23.18 6.00
CA LYS A 161 16.91 22.70 6.65
C LYS A 161 17.94 22.16 5.65
N ASN A 162 17.50 21.45 4.61
CA ASN A 162 18.39 20.80 3.64
C ASN A 162 18.16 21.36 2.23
N LYS A 163 19.06 22.22 1.81
CA LYS A 163 19.01 22.88 0.50
C LYS A 163 19.45 21.97 -0.66
N ASN A 164 20.02 20.81 -0.37
CA ASN A 164 20.58 19.91 -1.37
C ASN A 164 19.58 18.82 -1.82
N ILE A 165 18.42 18.67 -1.19
CA ILE A 165 17.39 17.70 -1.64
C ILE A 165 16.98 18.06 -3.07
N ASP A 166 17.12 17.12 -3.98
CA ASP A 166 16.81 17.24 -5.40
C ASP A 166 15.91 16.10 -5.92
N PHE A 167 15.59 15.13 -5.04
CA PHE A 167 14.67 14.05 -5.36
C PHE A 167 13.75 13.74 -4.16
N VAL A 168 12.46 13.49 -4.43
CA VAL A 168 11.48 13.07 -3.43
C VAL A 168 10.80 11.78 -3.90
N CYS A 169 10.76 10.76 -3.03
CA CYS A 169 10.01 9.53 -3.25
C CYS A 169 8.85 9.47 -2.25
N ILE A 170 7.61 9.57 -2.72
CA ILE A 170 6.40 9.50 -1.89
C ILE A 170 5.91 8.06 -1.88
N THR A 171 6.06 7.36 -0.75
CA THR A 171 5.76 5.92 -0.63
C THR A 171 4.35 5.61 -0.11
N ALA A 172 3.58 6.65 0.28
CA ALA A 172 2.25 6.53 0.87
C ALA A 172 1.40 7.78 0.55
N GLY A 173 0.41 8.13 1.37
CA GLY A 173 -0.40 9.33 1.21
C GLY A 173 0.37 10.64 1.41
N GLY A 174 -0.36 11.79 1.36
CA GLY A 174 0.24 13.11 1.52
C GLY A 174 0.80 13.72 0.23
N VAL A 175 0.43 13.19 -0.94
CA VAL A 175 0.92 13.64 -2.26
C VAL A 175 0.67 15.13 -2.47
N THR A 176 -0.57 15.59 -2.25
CA THR A 176 -0.96 17.01 -2.48
C THR A 176 -0.13 17.96 -1.61
N GLY A 177 0.02 17.63 -0.32
CA GLY A 177 0.78 18.46 0.62
C GLY A 177 2.26 18.53 0.27
N THR A 178 2.85 17.38 -0.06
CA THR A 178 4.25 17.28 -0.47
C THR A 178 4.53 18.12 -1.72
N LEU A 179 3.70 17.96 -2.77
CA LEU A 179 3.86 18.71 -4.03
C LEU A 179 3.68 20.22 -3.84
N LYS A 180 2.72 20.63 -3.00
CA LYS A 180 2.52 22.04 -2.64
C LYS A 180 3.77 22.65 -2.01
N ALA A 181 4.38 21.96 -1.04
CA ALA A 181 5.60 22.42 -0.39
C ALA A 181 6.79 22.50 -1.35
N ILE A 182 6.93 21.52 -2.25
CA ILE A 182 7.97 21.52 -3.29
C ILE A 182 7.79 22.72 -4.22
N LYS A 183 6.57 22.96 -4.72
CA LYS A 183 6.26 24.07 -5.63
C LYS A 183 6.55 25.44 -5.00
N GLU A 184 6.16 25.63 -3.73
CA GLU A 184 6.44 26.87 -3.01
C GLU A 184 7.94 27.09 -2.72
N SER A 185 8.76 26.05 -2.79
CA SER A 185 10.22 26.17 -2.63
C SER A 185 10.92 26.73 -3.87
N GLU A 186 10.22 26.81 -5.00
CA GLU A 186 10.75 27.22 -6.32
C GLU A 186 11.98 26.41 -6.78
N ARG A 187 12.16 25.21 -6.22
CA ARG A 187 13.29 24.33 -6.52
C ARG A 187 12.89 23.28 -7.54
N ASN A 188 13.83 22.93 -8.42
CA ASN A 188 13.66 21.83 -9.36
C ASN A 188 13.92 20.50 -8.65
N ILE A 189 12.88 19.90 -8.06
CA ILE A 189 12.95 18.64 -7.33
C ILE A 189 12.18 17.59 -8.12
N LYS A 190 12.84 16.49 -8.48
CA LYS A 190 12.21 15.35 -9.13
C LYS A 190 11.37 14.56 -8.14
N VAL A 191 10.22 14.06 -8.58
CA VAL A 191 9.31 13.30 -7.71
C VAL A 191 8.91 12.00 -8.38
N CYS A 192 8.94 10.90 -7.62
CA CYS A 192 8.21 9.69 -7.94
C CYS A 192 7.26 9.33 -6.77
N SER A 193 6.22 8.54 -7.06
CA SER A 193 5.19 8.25 -6.08
C SER A 193 4.69 6.81 -6.17
N PHE A 194 3.73 6.50 -5.32
CA PHE A 194 2.93 5.28 -5.36
C PHE A 194 1.49 5.60 -5.75
N ASP A 195 0.82 4.58 -6.22
CA ASP A 195 -0.58 4.50 -6.58
C ASP A 195 -1.02 5.39 -7.76
N ASP A 196 -2.09 4.97 -8.39
CA ASP A 196 -2.71 5.61 -9.55
C ASP A 196 -4.04 6.27 -9.12
N THR A 197 -3.92 7.24 -8.22
CA THR A 197 -5.06 8.06 -7.77
C THR A 197 -5.33 9.20 -8.74
N GLU A 198 -6.50 9.81 -8.67
CA GLU A 198 -6.82 11.01 -9.46
C GLU A 198 -5.80 12.14 -9.23
N THR A 199 -5.37 12.32 -7.97
CA THR A 199 -4.33 13.29 -7.60
C THR A 199 -3.00 12.99 -8.27
N THR A 200 -2.56 11.73 -8.21
CA THR A 200 -1.30 11.28 -8.82
C THR A 200 -1.34 11.43 -10.34
N ARG A 201 -2.45 11.06 -10.99
CA ARG A 201 -2.64 11.23 -12.44
C ARG A 201 -2.54 12.70 -12.86
N LYS A 202 -3.25 13.58 -12.17
CA LYS A 202 -3.18 15.03 -12.44
C LYS A 202 -1.76 15.57 -12.28
N ALA A 203 -1.07 15.17 -11.23
CA ALA A 203 0.31 15.57 -10.98
C ALA A 203 1.29 15.04 -12.06
N MET A 204 1.10 13.81 -12.54
CA MET A 204 1.91 13.29 -13.65
C MET A 204 1.66 14.03 -14.97
N LEU A 205 0.39 14.31 -15.30
CA LEU A 205 0.04 15.08 -16.51
C LEU A 205 0.60 16.52 -16.48
N ASN A 206 0.74 17.11 -15.30
CA ASN A 206 1.35 18.42 -15.10
C ASN A 206 2.89 18.39 -15.06
N GLY A 207 3.50 17.20 -15.03
CA GLY A 207 4.95 17.05 -14.89
C GLY A 207 5.48 17.18 -13.45
N ASP A 208 4.59 17.28 -12.45
CA ASP A 208 4.96 17.38 -11.03
C ASP A 208 5.46 16.03 -10.48
N ILE A 209 5.00 14.91 -11.03
CA ILE A 209 5.44 13.55 -10.74
C ILE A 209 5.92 12.89 -12.03
N LEU A 210 7.10 12.29 -12.02
CA LEU A 210 7.71 11.65 -13.19
C LEU A 210 7.19 10.24 -13.45
N ALA A 211 6.96 9.48 -12.38
CA ALA A 211 6.47 8.11 -12.46
C ALA A 211 5.82 7.70 -11.14
N THR A 212 4.93 6.71 -11.19
CA THR A 212 4.33 6.08 -10.02
C THR A 212 4.41 4.56 -10.09
N VAL A 213 4.57 3.92 -8.93
CA VAL A 213 4.44 2.46 -8.76
C VAL A 213 2.99 2.14 -8.46
N TYR A 214 2.35 1.33 -9.31
CA TYR A 214 0.95 0.95 -9.21
C TYR A 214 0.79 -0.52 -8.85
N GLN A 215 0.03 -0.81 -7.80
CA GLN A 215 -0.10 -2.14 -7.20
C GLN A 215 -1.42 -2.87 -7.51
N GLN A 216 -2.21 -2.36 -8.43
CA GLN A 216 -3.45 -2.98 -8.94
C GLN A 216 -4.50 -3.31 -7.84
N PRO A 217 -5.03 -2.33 -7.10
CA PRO A 217 -6.01 -2.58 -6.04
C PRO A 217 -7.31 -3.23 -6.54
N PHE A 218 -7.68 -3.02 -7.83
CA PHE A 218 -8.81 -3.70 -8.43
C PHE A 218 -8.59 -5.22 -8.48
N GLU A 219 -7.43 -5.66 -8.98
CA GLU A 219 -7.07 -7.08 -9.07
C GLU A 219 -6.97 -7.72 -7.68
N GLN A 220 -6.43 -7.01 -6.70
CA GLN A 220 -6.38 -7.50 -5.33
C GLN A 220 -7.78 -7.79 -4.80
N GLY A 221 -8.70 -6.83 -4.92
CA GLY A 221 -10.07 -7.02 -4.47
C GLY A 221 -10.82 -8.10 -5.25
N TYR A 222 -10.57 -8.22 -6.56
CA TYR A 222 -11.14 -9.29 -7.38
C TYR A 222 -10.64 -10.66 -6.93
N ASN A 223 -9.32 -10.83 -6.81
CA ASN A 223 -8.69 -12.10 -6.45
C ASN A 223 -9.02 -12.56 -5.03
N ALA A 224 -9.26 -11.65 -4.08
CA ALA A 224 -9.73 -12.02 -2.75
C ALA A 224 -11.09 -12.72 -2.79
N VAL A 225 -12.03 -12.23 -3.59
CA VAL A 225 -13.35 -12.87 -3.78
C VAL A 225 -13.21 -14.17 -4.59
N LYS A 226 -12.37 -14.17 -5.62
CA LYS A 226 -12.05 -15.36 -6.40
C LYS A 226 -11.50 -16.48 -5.52
N SER A 227 -10.65 -16.16 -4.53
CA SER A 227 -10.12 -17.16 -3.57
C SER A 227 -11.22 -17.80 -2.73
N VAL A 228 -12.27 -17.05 -2.37
CA VAL A 228 -13.46 -17.64 -1.73
C VAL A 228 -14.12 -18.64 -2.67
N PHE A 229 -14.35 -18.25 -3.94
CA PHE A 229 -14.93 -19.15 -4.93
C PHE A 229 -14.08 -20.41 -5.14
N GLU A 230 -12.78 -20.28 -5.32
CA GLU A 230 -11.85 -21.40 -5.50
C GLU A 230 -11.89 -22.38 -4.32
N THR A 231 -11.90 -21.83 -3.09
CA THR A 231 -11.92 -22.67 -1.88
C THR A 231 -13.27 -23.34 -1.65
N VAL A 232 -14.38 -22.59 -1.78
CA VAL A 232 -15.71 -23.05 -1.36
C VAL A 232 -16.44 -23.81 -2.46
N VAL A 233 -16.36 -23.35 -3.70
CA VAL A 233 -17.11 -23.88 -4.84
C VAL A 233 -16.26 -24.84 -5.66
N ALA A 234 -15.11 -24.37 -6.15
CA ALA A 234 -14.22 -25.18 -6.99
C ALA A 234 -13.45 -26.26 -6.20
N LYS A 235 -13.37 -26.14 -4.87
CA LYS A 235 -12.62 -27.04 -3.98
C LYS A 235 -11.15 -27.18 -4.35
N THR A 236 -10.55 -26.08 -4.82
CA THR A 236 -9.14 -26.00 -5.17
C THR A 236 -8.35 -25.26 -4.07
N ALA A 237 -7.09 -25.66 -3.89
CA ALA A 237 -6.21 -24.99 -2.94
C ALA A 237 -5.81 -23.60 -3.50
N VAL A 238 -5.75 -22.62 -2.62
CA VAL A 238 -5.22 -21.29 -2.93
C VAL A 238 -3.81 -21.17 -2.33
N PRO A 239 -2.87 -20.44 -2.99
CA PRO A 239 -1.53 -20.25 -2.44
C PRO A 239 -1.60 -19.35 -1.18
N GLU A 240 -0.63 -19.52 -0.27
CA GLU A 240 -0.54 -18.74 0.96
C GLU A 240 -0.43 -17.23 0.70
N TYR A 241 0.28 -16.84 -0.36
CA TYR A 241 0.46 -15.46 -0.81
C TYR A 241 0.07 -15.30 -2.27
N GLN A 242 -0.77 -14.32 -2.55
CA GLN A 242 -1.18 -13.92 -3.89
C GLN A 242 -0.78 -12.47 -4.13
N TYR A 243 0.45 -12.28 -4.58
CA TYR A 243 0.97 -10.95 -4.84
C TYR A 243 0.48 -10.40 -6.18
N SER A 244 -0.10 -9.19 -6.13
CA SER A 244 -0.43 -8.44 -7.34
C SER A 244 0.83 -8.03 -8.09
N GLN A 245 0.73 -7.99 -9.43
CA GLN A 245 1.80 -7.45 -10.26
C GLN A 245 2.01 -5.96 -10.01
N LEU A 246 3.27 -5.52 -10.00
CA LEU A 246 3.62 -4.12 -9.92
C LEU A 246 3.78 -3.54 -11.33
N TYR A 247 3.19 -2.38 -11.56
CA TYR A 247 3.36 -1.60 -12.79
C TYR A 247 4.00 -0.26 -12.49
N ILE A 248 4.82 0.20 -13.41
CA ILE A 248 5.33 1.55 -13.42
C ILE A 248 4.48 2.33 -14.43
N LYS A 249 3.88 3.42 -13.99
CA LYS A 249 3.12 4.33 -14.84
C LYS A 249 3.84 5.66 -15.00
N VAL A 250 3.76 6.19 -16.20
CA VAL A 250 4.23 7.53 -16.59
C VAL A 250 3.09 8.28 -17.27
N ASP A 251 3.25 9.56 -17.53
CA ASP A 251 2.22 10.43 -18.12
C ASP A 251 1.56 9.86 -19.39
N LYS A 252 2.31 9.16 -20.23
CA LYS A 252 1.81 8.57 -21.49
C LYS A 252 1.18 7.18 -21.33
N SER A 253 1.17 6.63 -20.12
CA SER A 253 0.53 5.34 -19.79
C SER A 253 -0.76 5.48 -18.95
N LEU A 254 -1.29 6.70 -18.83
CA LEU A 254 -2.48 7.02 -18.04
C LEU A 254 -3.77 6.88 -18.85
#